data_df7621faf030ce307c784bce401a716d
#
_entry.id   df7621faf030ce307c784bce401a716d
#
_cell.length_a   1.000
_cell.length_b   1.000
_cell.length_c   1.000
_cell.angle_alpha   90.00
_cell.angle_beta   90.00
_cell.angle_gamma   90.00
#
_symmetry.space_group_name_H-M   'P 1'
#
loop_
_entity.id
_entity.type
_entity.pdbx_description
1 polymer ?
#
loop_
_entity_poly.entity_id
_entity_poly.type
_entity_poly.pdbx_seq_one_letter_code
_entity_poly.pdbx_strand_id
1 'polypeptide(L)'
;MSGHPGPFPSVSSVLPHRPPFLFIDRVVELSEDRVVAVRTFQADESFFLGHFPERPVVPGVVLIEGLAQAMAYHSLLHHPSRQILLVGIDQARFRSTIGPGTEVTFEVHVGEQRFGLTKGRGEVRSLTQPIASATLLGYAAEPHGNPSIPGGTR
;
A
#
# COMPACT_ATOMS: atom_id res chain seq x y z
N MET A 1 4.61 -17.97 10.70
CA MET A 1 5.87 -17.57 10.06
C MET A 1 6.54 -16.49 10.90
N SER A 2 7.68 -16.80 11.44
CA SER A 2 8.49 -15.85 12.17
C SER A 2 9.24 -14.97 11.17
N GLY A 3 8.59 -13.92 10.66
CA GLY A 3 9.31 -12.84 10.03
C GLY A 3 10.25 -12.24 11.06
N HIS A 4 11.54 -12.12 10.77
CA HIS A 4 12.44 -11.37 11.62
C HIS A 4 11.85 -9.96 11.77
N PRO A 5 11.72 -9.45 12.98
CA PRO A 5 11.28 -8.07 13.14
C PRO A 5 12.32 -7.19 12.44
N GLY A 6 11.89 -6.49 11.40
CA GLY A 6 12.71 -5.47 10.77
C GLY A 6 13.02 -4.34 11.77
N PRO A 7 13.90 -3.41 11.41
CA PRO A 7 14.26 -2.30 12.29
C PRO A 7 13.11 -1.32 12.56
N PHE A 8 11.97 -1.50 11.90
CA PHE A 8 10.80 -0.62 11.98
C PHE A 8 9.63 -1.34 12.68
N PRO A 9 8.65 -0.58 13.24
CA PRO A 9 7.48 -1.18 13.86
C PRO A 9 6.77 -2.17 12.93
N SER A 10 6.19 -3.22 13.50
CA SER A 10 5.43 -4.20 12.72
C SER A 10 4.25 -3.54 12.01
N VAL A 11 3.94 -4.02 10.83
CA VAL A 11 2.85 -3.46 10.00
C VAL A 11 1.53 -3.45 10.78
N SER A 12 1.20 -4.54 11.46
CA SER A 12 -0.03 -4.66 12.22
C SER A 12 -0.09 -3.79 13.47
N SER A 13 1.04 -3.28 13.96
CA SER A 13 1.06 -2.32 15.07
C SER A 13 0.81 -0.88 14.63
N VAL A 14 0.95 -0.57 13.35
CA VAL A 14 0.80 0.76 12.76
C VAL A 14 -0.48 0.88 11.93
N LEU A 15 -0.70 -0.09 11.02
CA LEU A 15 -1.89 -0.11 10.17
C LEU A 15 -3.10 -0.72 10.88
N PRO A 16 -4.32 -0.18 10.66
CA PRO A 16 -5.56 -0.80 11.14
C PRO A 16 -5.98 -2.01 10.29
N HIS A 17 -5.45 -2.14 9.08
CA HIS A 17 -5.75 -3.24 8.16
C HIS A 17 -5.39 -4.60 8.77
N ARG A 18 -6.18 -5.62 8.42
CA ARG A 18 -5.97 -7.00 8.89
C ARG A 18 -6.15 -7.97 7.74
N PRO A 19 -5.52 -9.16 7.77
CA PRO A 19 -5.83 -10.18 6.79
C PRO A 19 -7.35 -10.46 6.75
N PRO A 20 -7.92 -10.68 5.57
CA PRO A 20 -7.29 -10.89 4.27
C PRO A 20 -6.98 -9.60 3.48
N PHE A 21 -7.12 -8.41 4.08
CA PHE A 21 -6.90 -7.12 3.43
C PHE A 21 -5.65 -6.39 3.96
N LEU A 22 -4.56 -7.12 4.12
CA LEU A 22 -3.25 -6.58 4.49
C LEU A 22 -2.24 -7.05 3.44
N PHE A 23 -1.66 -6.11 2.69
CA PHE A 23 -0.89 -6.40 1.48
C PHE A 23 0.57 -5.95 1.54
N ILE A 24 1.07 -5.64 2.72
CA ILE A 24 2.51 -5.49 2.98
C ILE A 24 2.91 -6.37 4.16
N ASP A 25 4.06 -7.02 4.06
CA ASP A 25 4.54 -7.93 5.11
C ASP A 25 5.38 -7.18 6.15
N ARG A 26 6.28 -6.33 5.69
CA ARG A 26 7.15 -5.51 6.54
C ARG A 26 7.68 -4.30 5.79
N VAL A 27 8.05 -3.28 6.54
CA VAL A 27 8.76 -2.11 6.02
C VAL A 27 10.26 -2.37 6.14
N VAL A 28 11.00 -2.09 5.08
CA VAL A 28 12.44 -2.35 4.97
C VAL A 28 13.27 -1.08 4.90
N GLU A 29 12.69 0.02 4.43
CA GLU A 29 13.32 1.34 4.44
C GLU A 29 12.28 2.41 4.78
N LEU A 30 12.72 3.44 5.52
CA LEU A 30 11.87 4.53 5.95
C LEU A 30 12.69 5.79 6.13
N SER A 31 12.23 6.89 5.54
CA SER A 31 12.77 8.23 5.74
C SER A 31 11.64 9.23 5.87
N GLU A 32 11.97 10.51 5.99
CA GLU A 32 10.97 11.58 6.11
C GLU A 32 10.01 11.64 4.91
N ASP A 33 10.50 11.32 3.72
CA ASP A 33 9.77 11.45 2.46
C ASP A 33 9.66 10.15 1.65
N ARG A 34 10.02 9.00 2.26
CA ARG A 34 10.05 7.73 1.53
C ARG A 34 9.77 6.54 2.43
N VAL A 35 9.04 5.58 1.91
CA VAL A 35 8.81 4.28 2.54
C VAL A 35 9.00 3.17 1.51
N VAL A 36 9.64 2.09 1.93
CA VAL A 36 9.77 0.86 1.13
C VAL A 36 9.28 -0.31 1.97
N ALA A 37 8.30 -1.02 1.44
CA ALA A 37 7.73 -2.22 2.03
C ALA A 37 7.84 -3.39 1.06
N VAL A 38 7.77 -4.60 1.59
CA VAL A 38 7.81 -5.83 0.79
C VAL A 38 6.63 -6.73 1.11
N ARG A 39 6.24 -7.53 0.12
CA ARG A 39 5.19 -8.54 0.23
C ARG A 39 5.52 -9.76 -0.63
N THR A 40 5.30 -10.94 -0.10
CA THR A 40 5.20 -12.17 -0.89
C THR A 40 3.76 -12.67 -0.83
N PHE A 41 3.07 -12.67 -1.95
CA PHE A 41 1.69 -13.17 -2.03
C PHE A 41 1.71 -14.69 -1.98
N GLN A 42 0.94 -15.26 -1.06
CA GLN A 42 0.87 -16.71 -0.87
C GLN A 42 -0.14 -17.35 -1.83
N ALA A 43 0.06 -18.62 -2.15
CA ALA A 43 -0.81 -19.33 -3.08
C ALA A 43 -2.27 -19.47 -2.59
N ASP A 44 -2.50 -19.37 -1.29
CA ASP A 44 -3.83 -19.47 -0.65
C ASP A 44 -4.57 -18.13 -0.51
N GLU A 45 -4.03 -17.06 -1.06
CA GLU A 45 -4.76 -15.78 -1.12
C GLU A 45 -6.10 -15.98 -1.86
N SER A 46 -7.18 -15.51 -1.27
CA SER A 46 -8.54 -15.79 -1.77
C SER A 46 -8.80 -15.31 -3.19
N PHE A 47 -8.20 -14.19 -3.62
CA PHE A 47 -8.40 -13.68 -4.97
C PHE A 47 -7.81 -14.58 -6.07
N PHE A 48 -6.84 -15.44 -5.76
CA PHE A 48 -6.29 -16.37 -6.75
C PHE A 48 -7.29 -17.44 -7.19
N LEU A 49 -8.30 -17.73 -6.40
CA LEU A 49 -9.36 -18.68 -6.78
C LEU A 49 -10.12 -18.24 -8.02
N GLY A 50 -10.28 -16.94 -8.21
CA GLY A 50 -11.02 -16.39 -9.34
C GLY A 50 -10.17 -15.61 -10.34
N HIS A 51 -8.92 -15.28 -9.98
CA HIS A 51 -8.09 -14.38 -10.79
C HIS A 51 -6.66 -14.96 -11.03
N PHE A 52 -6.46 -15.97 -11.80
CA PHE A 52 -7.43 -16.77 -12.55
C PHE A 52 -7.26 -18.24 -12.17
N PRO A 53 -8.31 -19.12 -12.27
CA PRO A 53 -8.24 -20.49 -11.77
C PRO A 53 -7.03 -21.30 -12.29
N GLU A 54 -6.72 -21.19 -13.58
CA GLU A 54 -5.60 -21.92 -14.19
C GLU A 54 -4.26 -21.16 -14.20
N ARG A 55 -4.32 -19.86 -13.94
CA ARG A 55 -3.13 -18.99 -13.90
C ARG A 55 -3.30 -17.91 -12.86
N PRO A 56 -2.91 -18.18 -11.61
CA PRO A 56 -3.01 -17.18 -10.54
C PRO A 56 -2.15 -15.95 -10.82
N VAL A 57 -2.78 -14.79 -10.79
CA VAL A 57 -2.14 -13.49 -10.99
C VAL A 57 -2.64 -12.54 -9.90
N VAL A 58 -1.72 -11.82 -9.25
CA VAL A 58 -2.11 -10.78 -8.31
C VAL A 58 -2.87 -9.69 -9.05
N PRO A 59 -4.12 -9.38 -8.67
CA PRO A 59 -4.86 -8.31 -9.31
C PRO A 59 -4.09 -6.98 -9.24
N GLY A 60 -4.03 -6.25 -10.34
CA GLY A 60 -3.32 -4.97 -10.38
C GLY A 60 -3.81 -3.99 -9.33
N VAL A 61 -5.11 -3.97 -9.05
CA VAL A 61 -5.69 -3.10 -8.01
C VAL A 61 -5.19 -3.46 -6.60
N VAL A 62 -4.84 -4.72 -6.34
CA VAL A 62 -4.22 -5.15 -5.08
C VAL A 62 -2.79 -4.59 -4.94
N LEU A 63 -2.05 -4.50 -6.04
CA LEU A 63 -0.73 -3.87 -6.04
C LEU A 63 -0.84 -2.37 -5.73
N ILE A 64 -1.85 -1.69 -6.25
CA ILE A 64 -2.11 -0.28 -5.92
C ILE A 64 -2.49 -0.16 -4.44
N GLU A 65 -3.30 -1.07 -3.91
CA GLU A 65 -3.62 -1.08 -2.46
C GLU A 65 -2.36 -1.30 -1.61
N GLY A 66 -1.43 -2.15 -2.03
CA GLY A 66 -0.14 -2.33 -1.36
C GLY A 66 0.65 -1.02 -1.27
N LEU A 67 0.70 -0.24 -2.35
CA LEU A 67 1.28 1.10 -2.34
C LEU A 67 0.55 2.04 -1.37
N ALA A 68 -0.78 2.01 -1.37
CA ALA A 68 -1.60 2.83 -0.47
C ALA A 68 -1.35 2.47 1.00
N GLN A 69 -1.22 1.19 1.32
CA GLN A 69 -0.91 0.73 2.68
C GLN A 69 0.51 1.13 3.11
N ALA A 70 1.50 1.06 2.22
CA ALA A 70 2.84 1.55 2.51
C ALA A 70 2.83 3.06 2.81
N MET A 71 2.12 3.85 2.01
CA MET A 71 1.94 5.29 2.25
C MET A 71 1.20 5.56 3.57
N ALA A 72 0.14 4.80 3.85
CA ALA A 72 -0.62 4.91 5.11
C ALA A 72 0.26 4.59 6.32
N TYR A 73 1.12 3.57 6.24
CA TYR A 73 2.08 3.25 7.29
C TYR A 73 2.98 4.45 7.60
N HIS A 74 3.56 5.06 6.57
CA HIS A 74 4.39 6.26 6.73
C HIS A 74 3.61 7.41 7.39
N SER A 75 2.40 7.69 6.92
CA SER A 75 1.57 8.77 7.45
C SER A 75 1.14 8.54 8.89
N LEU A 76 0.80 7.31 9.27
CA LEU A 76 0.34 6.96 10.62
C LEU A 76 1.46 7.01 11.66
N LEU A 77 2.72 6.84 11.28
CA LEU A 77 3.84 7.07 12.18
C LEU A 77 3.92 8.53 12.64
N HIS A 78 3.52 9.47 11.78
CA HIS A 78 3.50 10.89 12.08
C HIS A 78 2.16 11.35 12.68
N HIS A 79 1.07 10.64 12.38
CA HIS A 79 -0.29 10.99 12.79
C HIS A 79 -1.05 9.74 13.28
N PRO A 80 -0.63 9.13 14.42
CA PRO A 80 -1.12 7.80 14.84
C PRO A 80 -2.61 7.76 15.20
N SER A 81 -3.24 8.90 15.47
CA SER A 81 -4.66 8.98 15.81
C SER A 81 -5.58 9.17 14.59
N ARG A 82 -5.02 9.23 13.39
CA ARG A 82 -5.78 9.45 12.15
C ARG A 82 -6.17 8.16 11.48
N GLN A 83 -7.17 8.23 10.62
CA GLN A 83 -7.50 7.20 9.65
C GLN A 83 -7.08 7.69 8.25
N ILE A 84 -6.26 6.90 7.56
CA ILE A 84 -5.81 7.27 6.22
C ILE A 84 -6.74 6.65 5.19
N LEU A 85 -7.36 7.48 4.38
CA LEU A 85 -8.25 7.07 3.29
C LEU A 85 -7.59 7.34 1.95
N LEU A 86 -7.67 6.40 1.05
CA LEU A 86 -7.28 6.61 -0.35
C LEU A 86 -8.41 7.35 -1.06
N VAL A 87 -8.14 8.58 -1.49
CA VAL A 87 -9.18 9.46 -2.08
C VAL A 87 -8.93 9.76 -3.56
N GLY A 88 -7.79 9.38 -4.10
CA GLY A 88 -7.50 9.54 -5.52
C GLY A 88 -6.36 8.64 -5.98
N ILE A 89 -6.44 8.22 -7.23
CA ILE A 89 -5.40 7.47 -7.94
C ILE A 89 -5.25 8.09 -9.31
N ASP A 90 -4.05 8.52 -9.63
CA ASP A 90 -3.71 9.09 -10.94
C ASP A 90 -2.62 8.27 -11.61
N GLN A 91 -2.64 8.24 -12.94
CA GLN A 91 -1.58 7.67 -13.77
C GLN A 91 -1.19 6.24 -13.37
N ALA A 92 -2.17 5.41 -12.98
CA ALA A 92 -1.93 4.00 -12.71
C ALA A 92 -1.51 3.28 -14.00
N ARG A 93 -0.40 2.53 -13.93
CA ARG A 93 0.15 1.76 -15.04
C ARG A 93 0.57 0.39 -14.54
N PHE A 94 0.29 -0.62 -15.35
CA PHE A 94 0.65 -2.01 -15.08
C PHE A 94 1.51 -2.50 -16.25
N ARG A 95 2.73 -2.96 -15.94
CA ARG A 95 3.73 -3.32 -16.93
C ARG A 95 4.00 -4.81 -17.01
N SER A 96 3.71 -5.52 -15.91
CA SER A 96 3.97 -6.95 -15.81
C SER A 96 3.04 -7.58 -14.80
N THR A 97 2.93 -8.91 -14.81
CA THR A 97 2.12 -9.67 -13.87
C THR A 97 2.98 -10.33 -12.80
N ILE A 98 2.40 -10.55 -11.63
CA ILE A 98 3.01 -11.25 -10.50
C ILE A 98 2.14 -12.43 -10.13
N GLY A 99 2.76 -13.60 -9.98
CA GLY A 99 2.13 -14.79 -9.43
C GLY A 99 2.45 -15.02 -7.97
N PRO A 100 1.86 -16.06 -7.35
CA PRO A 100 2.17 -16.42 -5.97
C PRO A 100 3.64 -16.81 -5.80
N GLY A 101 4.19 -16.53 -4.62
CA GLY A 101 5.56 -16.88 -4.23
C GLY A 101 6.63 -15.88 -4.66
N THR A 102 6.29 -14.86 -5.44
CA THR A 102 7.23 -13.83 -5.85
C THR A 102 7.17 -12.64 -4.90
N GLU A 103 8.30 -12.25 -4.33
CA GLU A 103 8.39 -11.05 -3.51
C GLU A 103 8.30 -9.80 -4.38
N VAL A 104 7.47 -8.87 -3.97
CA VAL A 104 7.37 -7.53 -4.57
C VAL A 104 7.80 -6.47 -3.56
N THR A 105 8.34 -5.40 -4.09
CA THR A 105 8.72 -4.21 -3.35
C THR A 105 7.78 -3.07 -3.69
N PHE A 106 7.22 -2.44 -2.68
CA PHE A 106 6.41 -1.23 -2.77
C PHE A 106 7.26 -0.04 -2.31
N GLU A 107 7.58 0.85 -3.22
CA GLU A 107 8.27 2.09 -2.88
C GLU A 107 7.34 3.28 -3.09
N VAL A 108 7.21 4.14 -2.09
CA VAL A 108 6.40 5.36 -2.19
C VAL A 108 7.25 6.55 -1.76
N HIS A 109 7.33 7.54 -2.63
CA HIS A 109 7.84 8.88 -2.31
C HIS A 109 6.67 9.73 -1.84
N VAL A 110 6.71 10.15 -0.58
CA VAL A 110 5.60 10.80 0.11
C VAL A 110 5.86 12.31 0.15
N GLY A 111 4.93 13.07 -0.40
CA GLY A 111 4.98 14.53 -0.39
C GLY A 111 4.51 15.14 0.93
N GLU A 112 4.59 16.45 1.02
CA GLU A 112 4.10 17.20 2.18
C GLU A 112 2.58 17.06 2.34
N GLN A 113 2.14 16.95 3.59
CA GLN A 113 0.71 16.99 3.91
C GLN A 113 0.21 18.44 3.87
N ARG A 114 -0.89 18.65 3.14
CA ARG A 114 -1.59 19.94 3.09
C ARG A 114 -3.08 19.72 3.24
N PHE A 115 -3.69 20.37 4.23
CA PHE A 115 -5.12 20.24 4.54
C PHE A 115 -5.58 18.79 4.72
N GLY A 116 -4.75 17.97 5.36
CA GLY A 116 -5.01 16.55 5.54
C GLY A 116 -4.71 15.67 4.32
N LEU A 117 -4.41 16.26 3.16
CA LEU A 117 -4.11 15.54 1.93
C LEU A 117 -2.61 15.33 1.76
N THR A 118 -2.24 14.13 1.37
CA THR A 118 -0.86 13.74 1.06
C THR A 118 -0.82 13.05 -0.30
N LYS A 119 0.06 13.51 -1.17
CA LYS A 119 0.32 12.88 -2.46
C LYS A 119 1.53 11.95 -2.33
N GLY A 120 1.41 10.73 -2.86
CA GLY A 120 2.52 9.79 -2.95
C GLY A 120 2.72 9.29 -4.37
N ARG A 121 3.98 9.16 -4.81
CA ARG A 121 4.31 8.50 -6.07
C ARG A 121 4.85 7.11 -5.75
N GLY A 122 4.14 6.10 -6.22
CA GLY A 122 4.43 4.70 -5.91
C GLY A 122 4.93 3.91 -7.10
N GLU A 123 5.86 3.02 -6.85
CA GLU A 123 6.33 2.00 -7.79
C GLU A 123 6.32 0.63 -7.13
N VAL A 124 5.85 -0.35 -7.89
CA VAL A 124 5.92 -1.77 -7.53
C VAL A 124 6.97 -2.43 -8.41
N ARG A 125 7.89 -3.15 -7.78
CA ARG A 125 8.96 -3.87 -8.47
C ARG A 125 9.05 -5.30 -7.99
N SER A 126 9.50 -6.20 -8.87
CA SER A 126 9.97 -7.53 -8.51
C SER A 126 11.43 -7.62 -8.89
N LEU A 127 12.32 -7.74 -7.90
CA LEU A 127 13.76 -7.53 -8.11
C LEU A 127 14.02 -6.16 -8.73
N THR A 128 14.51 -6.11 -9.96
CA THR A 128 14.73 -4.86 -10.71
C THR A 128 13.64 -4.58 -11.76
N GLN A 129 12.70 -5.52 -11.97
CA GLN A 129 11.66 -5.40 -12.99
C GLN A 129 10.52 -4.50 -12.49
N PRO A 130 10.17 -3.42 -13.22
CA PRO A 130 9.01 -2.62 -12.89
C PRO A 130 7.71 -3.39 -13.18
N ILE A 131 6.81 -3.44 -12.21
CA ILE A 131 5.54 -4.16 -12.29
C ILE A 131 4.37 -3.20 -12.46
N ALA A 132 4.31 -2.16 -11.61
CA ALA A 132 3.23 -1.18 -11.63
C ALA A 132 3.72 0.15 -11.06
N SER A 133 2.98 1.21 -11.36
CA SER A 133 3.19 2.52 -10.77
C SER A 133 1.89 3.30 -10.69
N ALA A 134 1.78 4.22 -9.73
CA ALA A 134 0.64 5.11 -9.60
C ALA A 134 1.02 6.34 -8.77
N THR A 135 0.27 7.42 -8.95
CA THR A 135 0.24 8.54 -8.02
C THR A 135 -0.99 8.39 -7.13
N LEU A 136 -0.81 8.44 -5.82
CA LEU A 136 -1.85 8.24 -4.83
C LEU A 136 -2.13 9.54 -4.10
N LEU A 137 -3.39 9.76 -3.76
CA LEU A 137 -3.82 10.84 -2.88
C LEU A 137 -4.48 10.23 -1.65
N GLY A 138 -3.86 10.43 -0.49
CA GLY A 138 -4.38 10.01 0.81
C GLY A 138 -4.96 11.18 1.59
N TYR A 139 -5.94 10.91 2.41
CA TYR A 139 -6.54 11.86 3.32
C TYR A 139 -6.50 11.34 4.76
N ALA A 140 -5.94 12.15 5.65
CA ALA A 140 -5.88 11.85 7.08
C ALA A 140 -7.16 12.34 7.78
N ALA A 141 -8.14 11.44 7.91
CA ALA A 141 -9.44 11.71 8.52
C ALA A 141 -9.39 11.56 10.04
N GLU A 142 -10.33 12.22 10.73
CA GLU A 142 -10.59 11.95 12.13
C GLU A 142 -11.16 10.51 12.28
N PRO A 143 -10.80 9.79 13.36
CA PRO A 143 -11.16 8.38 13.51
C PRO A 143 -12.66 8.12 13.77
N HIS A 144 -13.42 9.15 14.12
CA HIS A 144 -14.84 9.04 14.44
C HIS A 144 -15.64 10.03 13.61
N GLY A 145 -16.47 9.53 12.72
CA GLY A 145 -17.33 10.33 11.86
C GLY A 145 -17.43 9.75 10.45
N ASN A 146 -18.41 10.20 9.70
CA ASN A 146 -18.48 9.92 8.27
C ASN A 146 -17.55 10.93 7.58
N PRO A 147 -16.35 10.52 7.12
CA PRO A 147 -15.40 11.47 6.58
C PRO A 147 -15.93 12.08 5.29
N SER A 148 -16.13 13.38 5.28
CA SER A 148 -16.31 14.12 4.03
C SER A 148 -14.96 14.18 3.34
N ILE A 149 -14.88 13.61 2.13
CA ILE A 149 -13.66 13.66 1.32
C ILE A 149 -13.52 15.06 0.75
N PRO A 150 -12.41 15.79 1.05
CA PRO A 150 -12.22 17.14 0.52
C PRO A 150 -12.15 17.11 -1.00
N GLY A 151 -12.82 18.08 -1.66
CA GLY A 151 -12.79 18.23 -3.11
C GLY A 151 -13.80 17.38 -3.87
N GLY A 152 -14.65 16.64 -3.18
CA GLY A 152 -15.81 15.99 -3.78
C GLY A 152 -16.88 17.03 -4.11
N THR A 153 -16.70 17.78 -5.18
CA THR A 153 -17.81 18.55 -5.77
C THR A 153 -18.77 17.57 -6.45
N ARG A 154 -20.04 17.72 -6.13
CA ARG A 154 -21.15 17.00 -6.78
C ARG A 154 -21.22 17.34 -8.28
#